data_84708dfcf20b80c4c947a2bd198b66e4
#
_entry.id   84708dfcf20b80c4c947a2bd198b66e4
#
_cell.length_a   1.000
_cell.length_b   1.000
_cell.length_c   1.000
_cell.angle_alpha   90.00
_cell.angle_beta   90.00
_cell.angle_gamma   90.00
#
_symmetry.space_group_name_H-M   'P 1'
#
loop_
_entity.id
_entity.type
_entity.pdbx_description
1 polymer ?
#
loop_
_entity_poly.entity_id
_entity_poly.type
_entity_poly.pdbx_seq_one_letter_code
_entity_poly.pdbx_strand_id
1 'polypeptide(L)'
;AERVPVDEEELGLTRRQFFNRGILTGIGISVGAFGVASLAFLWPREAGGFGTDVNVGDLGKIDADIADVGYSYNATARTYIVPYPPDDVGNAEQVYDPKIVAGMEQGYVALYQKCVHLGCRVPFCETSQWFECPCHGSKYNQVGEKRGGPAPRGLDRFPIDVSDSITVKTGDLVIGPPIGTDTTGQGAEGAPCV
;
A
#
# COMPACT_ATOMS: atom_id res chain seq x y z
N ALA A 1 -72.53 -30.75 7.68
CA ALA A 1 -71.21 -30.42 7.09
C ALA A 1 -70.55 -31.73 6.69
N GLU A 2 -70.63 -32.01 5.39
CA GLU A 2 -70.02 -33.18 4.76
C GLU A 2 -68.50 -33.06 4.77
N ARG A 3 -67.83 -33.99 5.45
CA ARG A 3 -66.35 -33.99 5.45
C ARG A 3 -65.93 -34.56 4.09
N VAL A 4 -65.29 -33.74 3.30
CA VAL A 4 -64.58 -34.18 2.09
C VAL A 4 -63.53 -35.21 2.52
N PRO A 5 -63.57 -36.45 2.02
CA PRO A 5 -62.57 -37.44 2.34
C PRO A 5 -61.22 -36.94 1.80
N VAL A 6 -60.31 -36.70 2.71
CA VAL A 6 -58.89 -36.38 2.35
C VAL A 6 -58.27 -37.71 1.92
N ASP A 7 -57.84 -37.79 0.67
CA ASP A 7 -57.15 -38.94 0.12
C ASP A 7 -55.83 -39.11 0.84
N GLU A 8 -55.69 -40.15 1.66
CA GLU A 8 -54.45 -40.42 2.44
C GLU A 8 -53.23 -40.64 1.55
N GLU A 9 -53.42 -40.99 0.28
CA GLU A 9 -52.38 -41.16 -0.71
C GLU A 9 -51.79 -39.82 -1.17
N GLU A 10 -52.54 -38.72 -1.14
CA GLU A 10 -52.06 -37.38 -1.49
C GLU A 10 -51.22 -36.71 -0.38
N LEU A 11 -51.37 -37.14 0.87
CA LEU A 11 -50.65 -36.59 2.03
C LEU A 11 -49.37 -37.35 2.40
N GLY A 12 -49.19 -38.53 1.84
CA GLY A 12 -48.04 -39.41 2.14
C GLY A 12 -46.86 -39.17 1.25
N LEU A 13 -45.80 -38.50 1.77
CA LEU A 13 -44.50 -38.54 1.14
C LEU A 13 -43.96 -39.96 1.18
N THR A 14 -43.72 -40.57 0.01
CA THR A 14 -43.02 -41.87 -0.04
C THR A 14 -41.56 -41.71 0.50
N ARG A 15 -41.00 -42.79 1.07
CA ARG A 15 -39.60 -42.77 1.57
C ARG A 15 -38.64 -42.21 0.52
N ARG A 16 -38.83 -42.59 -0.76
CA ARG A 16 -38.00 -42.11 -1.87
C ARG A 16 -38.13 -40.59 -2.10
N GLN A 17 -39.35 -40.07 -2.06
CA GLN A 17 -39.62 -38.63 -2.20
C GLN A 17 -39.06 -37.86 -1.03
N PHE A 18 -39.17 -38.39 0.19
CA PHE A 18 -38.55 -37.78 1.38
C PHE A 18 -37.04 -37.65 1.26
N PHE A 19 -36.37 -38.75 0.91
CA PHE A 19 -34.90 -38.72 0.74
C PHE A 19 -34.49 -37.82 -0.43
N ASN A 20 -35.13 -37.87 -1.57
CA ASN A 20 -34.84 -37.02 -2.71
C ASN A 20 -35.00 -35.53 -2.36
N ARG A 21 -36.09 -35.15 -1.70
CA ARG A 21 -36.34 -33.77 -1.28
C ARG A 21 -35.30 -33.33 -0.23
N GLY A 22 -34.98 -34.19 0.75
CA GLY A 22 -33.98 -33.92 1.77
C GLY A 22 -32.61 -33.68 1.15
N ILE A 23 -32.16 -34.55 0.23
CA ILE A 23 -30.86 -34.41 -0.47
C ILE A 23 -30.83 -33.15 -1.33
N LEU A 24 -31.86 -32.89 -2.13
CA LEU A 24 -31.92 -31.71 -2.99
C LEU A 24 -31.93 -30.42 -2.18
N THR A 25 -32.69 -30.39 -1.06
CA THR A 25 -32.72 -29.26 -0.15
C THR A 25 -31.35 -29.04 0.51
N GLY A 26 -30.71 -30.11 0.99
CA GLY A 26 -29.38 -30.06 1.57
C GLY A 26 -28.31 -29.53 0.58
N ILE A 27 -28.33 -30.03 -0.66
CA ILE A 27 -27.45 -29.53 -1.73
C ILE A 27 -27.75 -28.06 -2.03
N GLY A 28 -29.04 -27.69 -2.16
CA GLY A 28 -29.45 -26.29 -2.42
C GLY A 28 -28.97 -25.34 -1.35
N ILE A 29 -29.14 -25.70 -0.08
CA ILE A 29 -28.65 -24.88 1.06
C ILE A 29 -27.12 -24.77 1.04
N SER A 30 -26.41 -25.88 0.81
CA SER A 30 -24.95 -25.90 0.80
C SER A 30 -24.39 -25.05 -0.34
N VAL A 31 -24.91 -25.19 -1.55
CA VAL A 31 -24.49 -24.41 -2.72
C VAL A 31 -24.86 -22.94 -2.54
N GLY A 32 -26.05 -22.65 -2.01
CA GLY A 32 -26.47 -21.28 -1.71
C GLY A 32 -25.59 -20.61 -0.65
N ALA A 33 -25.32 -21.28 0.46
CA ALA A 33 -24.43 -20.78 1.51
C ALA A 33 -23.01 -20.54 0.99
N PHE A 34 -22.46 -21.49 0.21
CA PHE A 34 -21.16 -21.34 -0.42
C PHE A 34 -21.14 -20.15 -1.40
N GLY A 35 -22.19 -20.01 -2.22
CA GLY A 35 -22.32 -18.88 -3.15
C GLY A 35 -22.36 -17.53 -2.44
N VAL A 36 -23.15 -17.40 -1.38
CA VAL A 36 -23.23 -16.17 -0.59
C VAL A 36 -21.88 -15.87 0.11
N ALA A 37 -21.25 -16.89 0.69
CA ALA A 37 -19.93 -16.72 1.32
C ALA A 37 -18.86 -16.29 0.31
N SER A 38 -18.87 -16.87 -0.90
CA SER A 38 -17.96 -16.51 -1.99
C SER A 38 -18.18 -15.07 -2.46
N LEU A 39 -19.42 -14.66 -2.65
CA LEU A 39 -19.76 -13.29 -3.03
C LEU A 39 -19.35 -12.29 -1.93
N ALA A 40 -19.58 -12.62 -0.66
CA ALA A 40 -19.16 -11.77 0.46
C ALA A 40 -17.62 -11.68 0.58
N PHE A 41 -16.91 -12.77 0.27
CA PHE A 41 -15.45 -12.78 0.25
C PHE A 41 -14.86 -11.96 -0.90
N LEU A 42 -15.47 -12.05 -2.09
CA LEU A 42 -15.04 -11.31 -3.28
C LEU A 42 -15.52 -9.85 -3.29
N TRP A 43 -16.43 -9.49 -2.39
CA TRP A 43 -16.93 -8.12 -2.32
C TRP A 43 -15.82 -7.18 -1.88
N PRO A 44 -15.47 -6.16 -2.68
CA PRO A 44 -14.43 -5.22 -2.30
C PRO A 44 -14.83 -4.49 -1.01
N ARG A 45 -14.02 -4.65 0.03
CA ARG A 45 -14.18 -3.87 1.25
C ARG A 45 -13.43 -2.56 1.04
N GLU A 46 -14.15 -1.47 1.09
CA GLU A 46 -13.56 -0.12 1.20
C GLU A 46 -13.02 0.09 2.63
N ALA A 47 -12.06 -0.74 3.03
CA ALA A 47 -11.33 -0.55 4.25
C ALA A 47 -10.12 0.32 3.90
N GLY A 48 -10.05 1.54 4.43
CA GLY A 48 -8.92 2.43 4.26
C GLY A 48 -7.60 1.69 4.51
N GLY A 49 -6.72 1.67 3.51
CA GLY A 49 -5.46 0.96 3.52
C GLY A 49 -4.67 1.25 2.25
N PHE A 50 -3.64 0.44 1.99
CA PHE A 50 -2.84 0.61 0.77
C PHE A 50 -3.72 0.53 -0.49
N GLY A 51 -3.61 1.54 -1.37
CA GLY A 51 -4.46 1.73 -2.55
C GLY A 51 -5.52 2.83 -2.37
N THR A 52 -5.59 3.44 -1.19
CA THR A 52 -6.48 4.58 -0.87
C THR A 52 -5.67 5.72 -0.25
N ASP A 53 -6.34 6.79 0.16
CA ASP A 53 -5.74 7.86 0.95
C ASP A 53 -5.54 7.37 2.39
N VAL A 54 -4.29 7.42 2.87
CA VAL A 54 -3.91 6.94 4.20
C VAL A 54 -3.32 8.10 5.01
N ASN A 55 -3.97 8.48 6.11
CA ASN A 55 -3.36 9.38 7.08
C ASN A 55 -2.22 8.65 7.80
N VAL A 56 -1.01 9.19 7.74
CA VAL A 56 0.20 8.55 8.27
C VAL A 56 0.63 9.11 9.63
N GLY A 57 -0.04 10.14 10.11
CA GLY A 57 0.15 10.70 11.45
C GLY A 57 0.21 12.23 11.48
N ASP A 58 0.23 12.75 12.68
CA ASP A 58 0.34 14.18 12.93
C ASP A 58 1.73 14.70 12.60
N LEU A 59 1.80 15.94 12.10
CA LEU A 59 3.05 16.57 11.65
C LEU A 59 4.11 16.57 12.76
N GLY A 60 3.73 16.95 13.98
CA GLY A 60 4.67 17.01 15.10
C GLY A 60 5.28 15.65 15.45
N LYS A 61 4.55 14.54 15.27
CA LYS A 61 5.10 13.19 15.45
C LYS A 61 6.04 12.82 14.32
N ILE A 62 5.67 13.14 13.08
CA ILE A 62 6.49 12.86 11.89
C ILE A 62 7.82 13.63 11.98
N ASP A 63 7.78 14.90 12.37
CA ASP A 63 8.98 15.72 12.56
C ASP A 63 9.88 15.18 13.67
N ALA A 64 9.29 14.68 14.77
CA ALA A 64 10.05 14.05 15.84
C ALA A 64 10.74 12.75 15.36
N ASP A 65 10.03 11.90 14.62
CA ASP A 65 10.59 10.68 14.02
C ASP A 65 11.74 11.02 13.05
N ILE A 66 11.55 12.05 12.20
CA ILE A 66 12.58 12.50 11.24
C ILE A 66 13.81 13.05 11.97
N ALA A 67 13.61 13.83 13.03
CA ALA A 67 14.71 14.38 13.82
C ALA A 67 15.51 13.29 14.57
N ASP A 68 14.88 12.19 14.95
CA ASP A 68 15.49 11.08 15.68
C ASP A 68 16.26 10.13 14.75
N VAL A 69 15.60 9.67 13.67
CA VAL A 69 16.15 8.60 12.81
C VAL A 69 16.24 8.94 11.32
N GLY A 70 15.89 10.17 10.91
CA GLY A 70 15.96 10.64 9.52
C GLY A 70 14.73 10.35 8.68
N TYR A 71 13.74 9.63 9.19
CA TYR A 71 12.48 9.32 8.48
C TYR A 71 11.35 8.96 9.44
N SER A 72 10.09 9.09 8.99
CA SER A 72 8.94 8.46 9.64
C SER A 72 8.39 7.34 8.76
N TYR A 73 8.03 6.18 9.34
CA TYR A 73 7.56 5.02 8.59
C TYR A 73 6.11 4.65 8.94
N ASN A 74 5.27 4.51 7.92
CA ASN A 74 3.91 4.01 8.09
C ASN A 74 3.71 2.66 7.38
N ALA A 75 3.38 1.62 8.17
CA ALA A 75 3.20 0.26 7.66
C ALA A 75 1.93 0.09 6.80
N THR A 76 0.86 0.82 7.09
CA THR A 76 -0.40 0.77 6.34
C THR A 76 -0.22 1.39 4.95
N ALA A 77 0.43 2.53 4.88
CA ALA A 77 0.78 3.19 3.62
C ALA A 77 1.99 2.53 2.92
N ARG A 78 2.75 1.68 3.61
CA ARG A 78 4.01 1.08 3.14
C ARG A 78 5.00 2.12 2.66
N THR A 79 5.10 3.24 3.38
CA THR A 79 5.75 4.46 2.93
C THR A 79 6.68 5.01 3.99
N TYR A 80 7.81 5.53 3.55
CA TYR A 80 8.70 6.38 4.34
C TYR A 80 8.37 7.83 4.02
N ILE A 81 8.16 8.65 5.05
CA ILE A 81 8.13 10.10 4.93
C ILE A 81 9.52 10.60 5.31
N VAL A 82 10.15 11.31 4.40
CA VAL A 82 11.49 11.87 4.59
C VAL A 82 11.47 13.37 4.31
N PRO A 83 12.40 14.14 4.91
CA PRO A 83 12.50 15.56 4.65
C PRO A 83 12.97 15.83 3.21
N TYR A 84 12.51 16.92 2.63
CA TYR A 84 13.03 17.46 1.38
C TYR A 84 13.55 18.88 1.62
N PRO A 85 14.83 19.19 1.26
CA PRO A 85 15.39 20.50 1.50
C PRO A 85 14.67 21.60 0.70
N PRO A 86 14.25 22.71 1.34
CA PRO A 86 13.54 23.79 0.65
C PRO A 86 14.35 24.43 -0.48
N ASP A 87 15.67 24.52 -0.30
CA ASP A 87 16.59 25.13 -1.27
C ASP A 87 16.69 24.32 -2.58
N ASP A 88 16.32 23.03 -2.55
CA ASP A 88 16.41 22.12 -3.67
C ASP A 88 15.09 21.94 -4.45
N VAL A 89 14.01 22.60 -4.06
CA VAL A 89 12.70 22.52 -4.72
C VAL A 89 12.80 22.92 -6.20
N GLY A 90 13.57 23.96 -6.54
CA GLY A 90 13.81 24.35 -7.91
C GLY A 90 14.48 23.29 -8.78
N ASN A 91 15.30 22.40 -8.19
CA ASN A 91 15.85 21.25 -8.87
C ASN A 91 14.79 20.15 -9.05
N ALA A 92 13.92 19.97 -8.03
CA ALA A 92 12.83 19.02 -8.08
C ALA A 92 11.82 19.32 -9.19
N GLU A 93 11.44 20.57 -9.40
CA GLU A 93 10.51 21.00 -10.45
C GLU A 93 10.94 20.58 -11.85
N GLN A 94 12.24 20.45 -12.08
CA GLN A 94 12.78 20.08 -13.39
C GLN A 94 12.69 18.56 -13.68
N VAL A 95 12.49 17.75 -12.64
CA VAL A 95 12.62 16.28 -12.74
C VAL A 95 11.34 15.56 -12.35
N TYR A 96 10.62 16.06 -11.33
CA TYR A 96 9.50 15.34 -10.74
C TYR A 96 8.15 15.82 -11.26
N ASP A 97 7.17 14.91 -11.19
CA ASP A 97 5.77 15.25 -11.44
C ASP A 97 5.31 16.36 -10.47
N PRO A 98 4.59 17.38 -10.92
CA PRO A 98 4.08 18.46 -10.06
C PRO A 98 3.32 17.97 -8.83
N LYS A 99 2.65 16.81 -8.91
CA LYS A 99 1.98 16.19 -7.76
C LYS A 99 2.93 15.81 -6.62
N ILE A 100 4.17 15.46 -6.95
CA ILE A 100 5.21 15.12 -5.98
C ILE A 100 5.89 16.39 -5.48
N VAL A 101 6.15 17.34 -6.38
CA VAL A 101 6.75 18.63 -6.05
C VAL A 101 5.92 19.37 -4.99
N ALA A 102 4.59 19.32 -5.08
CA ALA A 102 3.69 19.94 -4.10
C ALA A 102 3.95 19.50 -2.64
N GLY A 103 4.37 18.26 -2.42
CA GLY A 103 4.80 17.77 -1.11
C GLY A 103 6.21 18.25 -0.74
N MET A 104 7.12 18.32 -1.71
CA MET A 104 8.48 18.78 -1.52
C MET A 104 8.54 20.28 -1.17
N GLU A 105 7.67 21.09 -1.77
CA GLU A 105 7.48 22.52 -1.39
C GLU A 105 7.10 22.69 0.07
N GLN A 106 6.44 21.70 0.67
CA GLN A 106 6.07 21.66 2.08
C GLN A 106 7.11 20.96 2.96
N GLY A 107 8.25 20.58 2.38
CA GLY A 107 9.40 19.99 3.07
C GLY A 107 9.36 18.48 3.20
N TYR A 108 8.46 17.75 2.53
CA TYR A 108 8.33 16.29 2.67
C TYR A 108 8.22 15.57 1.33
N VAL A 109 8.70 14.32 1.32
CA VAL A 109 8.44 13.38 0.23
C VAL A 109 8.07 11.99 0.77
N ALA A 110 7.10 11.36 0.15
CA ALA A 110 6.63 10.03 0.50
C ALA A 110 7.21 8.98 -0.44
N LEU A 111 8.11 8.13 0.06
CA LEU A 111 8.80 7.10 -0.70
C LEU A 111 8.14 5.74 -0.49
N TYR A 112 7.82 5.04 -1.57
CA TYR A 112 7.36 3.67 -1.48
C TYR A 112 8.50 2.75 -1.01
N GLN A 113 8.24 1.94 0.01
CA GLN A 113 9.25 1.05 0.62
C GLN A 113 9.82 -0.01 -0.32
N LYS A 114 9.24 -0.18 -1.52
CA LYS A 114 9.53 -1.29 -2.42
C LYS A 114 10.66 -0.97 -3.38
N CYS A 115 11.71 -1.79 -3.35
CA CYS A 115 12.82 -1.71 -4.31
C CYS A 115 12.33 -1.91 -5.74
N VAL A 116 12.67 -0.98 -6.62
CA VAL A 116 12.27 -1.00 -8.04
C VAL A 116 13.05 -2.03 -8.88
N HIS A 117 14.04 -2.73 -8.27
CA HIS A 117 14.71 -3.84 -8.92
C HIS A 117 13.80 -5.07 -9.00
N LEU A 118 13.50 -5.71 -7.87
CA LEU A 118 12.68 -6.93 -7.78
C LEU A 118 11.71 -6.93 -6.59
N GLY A 119 11.44 -5.79 -5.98
CA GLY A 119 10.35 -5.63 -5.03
C GLY A 119 10.66 -5.89 -3.56
N CYS A 120 11.92 -6.06 -3.16
CA CYS A 120 12.29 -6.17 -1.75
C CYS A 120 11.96 -4.89 -0.98
N ARG A 121 11.69 -5.00 0.32
CA ARG A 121 11.64 -3.83 1.19
C ARG A 121 13.04 -3.23 1.30
N VAL A 122 13.14 -1.90 1.18
CA VAL A 122 14.40 -1.16 1.29
C VAL A 122 14.44 -0.50 2.66
N PRO A 123 15.25 -0.98 3.61
CA PRO A 123 15.43 -0.31 4.89
C PRO A 123 16.29 0.95 4.75
N PHE A 124 16.14 1.86 5.70
CA PHE A 124 17.04 2.99 5.88
C PHE A 124 18.31 2.52 6.61
N CYS A 125 19.44 3.02 6.22
CA CYS A 125 20.74 2.77 6.83
C CYS A 125 21.17 4.00 7.63
N GLU A 126 21.23 3.89 8.94
CA GLU A 126 21.53 5.00 9.85
C GLU A 126 22.96 5.55 9.66
N THR A 127 23.91 4.71 9.25
CA THR A 127 25.29 5.13 9.06
C THR A 127 25.50 5.90 7.77
N SER A 128 24.93 5.43 6.65
CA SER A 128 25.05 6.11 5.37
C SER A 128 24.02 7.21 5.15
N GLN A 129 22.95 7.24 5.96
CA GLN A 129 21.74 8.07 5.78
C GLN A 129 21.04 7.83 4.44
N TRP A 130 21.18 6.61 3.91
CA TRP A 130 20.62 6.18 2.65
C TRP A 130 19.64 5.02 2.81
N PHE A 131 18.80 4.80 1.82
CA PHE A 131 18.00 3.59 1.71
C PHE A 131 18.79 2.52 0.95
N GLU A 132 19.02 1.37 1.59
CA GLU A 132 19.86 0.31 1.04
C GLU A 132 19.13 -1.02 0.96
N CYS A 133 19.02 -1.59 -0.24
CA CYS A 133 18.29 -2.83 -0.47
C CYS A 133 19.16 -4.04 -0.16
N PRO A 134 18.81 -4.87 0.85
CA PRO A 134 19.65 -6.00 1.26
C PRO A 134 19.65 -7.16 0.27
N CYS A 135 18.74 -7.17 -0.71
CA CYS A 135 18.64 -8.29 -1.65
C CYS A 135 19.77 -8.31 -2.68
N HIS A 136 20.07 -7.16 -3.29
CA HIS A 136 21.09 -7.08 -4.35
C HIS A 136 21.88 -5.75 -4.31
N GLY A 137 21.88 -5.04 -3.18
CA GLY A 137 22.72 -3.87 -2.97
C GLY A 137 22.30 -2.61 -3.77
N SER A 138 21.03 -2.48 -4.17
CA SER A 138 20.57 -1.19 -4.72
C SER A 138 20.56 -0.14 -3.62
N LYS A 139 21.12 1.05 -3.92
CA LYS A 139 21.27 2.16 -2.98
C LYS A 139 20.57 3.40 -3.50
N TYR A 140 19.91 4.10 -2.58
CA TYR A 140 19.19 5.34 -2.86
C TYR A 140 19.51 6.35 -1.77
N ASN A 141 19.67 7.61 -2.13
CA ASN A 141 19.84 8.66 -1.13
C ASN A 141 18.59 8.86 -0.26
N GLN A 142 18.64 9.79 0.69
CA GLN A 142 17.54 10.05 1.62
C GLN A 142 16.21 10.37 0.91
N VAL A 143 16.25 11.07 -0.23
CA VAL A 143 15.06 11.41 -1.01
C VAL A 143 14.70 10.34 -2.09
N GLY A 144 15.31 9.15 -2.01
CA GLY A 144 14.96 8.00 -2.86
C GLY A 144 15.51 8.03 -4.28
N GLU A 145 16.50 8.86 -4.57
CA GLU A 145 17.20 8.89 -5.87
C GLU A 145 18.28 7.80 -5.92
N LYS A 146 18.39 7.11 -7.07
CA LYS A 146 19.32 6.00 -7.20
C LYS A 146 20.78 6.46 -7.16
N ARG A 147 21.58 5.81 -6.31
CA ARG A 147 23.03 6.04 -6.16
C ARG A 147 23.88 4.84 -6.54
N GLY A 148 23.34 3.61 -6.51
CA GLY A 148 24.11 2.41 -6.83
C GLY A 148 23.28 1.15 -6.98
N GLY A 149 23.92 0.06 -7.37
CA GLY A 149 23.31 -1.26 -7.50
C GLY A 149 22.44 -1.45 -8.74
N PRO A 150 21.73 -2.60 -8.86
CA PRO A 150 21.08 -3.02 -10.10
C PRO A 150 19.71 -2.38 -10.37
N ALA A 151 19.13 -1.59 -9.47
CA ALA A 151 17.86 -0.93 -9.70
C ALA A 151 17.91 -0.02 -10.95
N PRO A 152 16.87 -0.02 -11.81
CA PRO A 152 16.88 0.75 -13.05
C PRO A 152 16.56 2.24 -12.87
N ARG A 153 16.15 2.69 -11.67
CA ARG A 153 15.74 4.08 -11.38
C ARG A 153 15.64 4.32 -9.88
N GLY A 154 15.27 5.52 -9.45
CA GLY A 154 14.95 5.85 -8.06
C GLY A 154 13.69 5.16 -7.54
N LEU A 155 13.43 5.26 -6.23
CA LEU A 155 12.23 4.71 -5.58
C LEU A 155 10.97 5.40 -6.09
N ASP A 156 9.89 4.62 -6.20
CA ASP A 156 8.56 5.15 -6.48
C ASP A 156 8.04 5.98 -5.31
N ARG A 157 7.10 6.87 -5.59
CA ARG A 157 6.62 7.89 -4.67
C ARG A 157 5.12 7.99 -4.71
N PHE A 158 4.57 8.60 -3.67
CA PHE A 158 3.16 8.94 -3.62
C PHE A 158 2.99 10.45 -3.43
N PRO A 159 1.98 11.04 -4.07
CA PRO A 159 1.55 12.39 -3.72
C PRO A 159 1.07 12.42 -2.27
N ILE A 160 1.28 13.55 -1.61
CA ILE A 160 0.87 13.77 -0.24
C ILE A 160 0.09 15.08 -0.13
N ASP A 161 -0.85 15.09 0.80
CA ASP A 161 -1.46 16.33 1.29
C ASP A 161 -0.93 16.59 2.71
N VAL A 162 -0.36 17.76 2.93
CA VAL A 162 0.21 18.18 4.21
C VAL A 162 -0.66 19.25 4.83
N SER A 163 -1.05 19.06 6.08
CA SER A 163 -1.78 20.00 6.92
C SER A 163 -1.29 19.84 8.36
N ASP A 164 -2.15 19.73 9.35
CA ASP A 164 -1.79 19.31 10.72
C ASP A 164 -1.32 17.83 10.77
N SER A 165 -1.58 17.09 9.69
CA SER A 165 -1.16 15.72 9.50
C SER A 165 -0.78 15.49 8.04
N ILE A 166 -0.08 14.38 7.74
CA ILE A 166 0.24 13.98 6.36
C ILE A 166 -0.71 12.87 5.93
N THR A 167 -1.35 13.06 4.77
CA THR A 167 -2.13 12.05 4.09
C THR A 167 -1.43 11.62 2.81
N VAL A 168 -1.15 10.33 2.67
CA VAL A 168 -0.47 9.73 1.52
C VAL A 168 -1.49 9.12 0.58
N LYS A 169 -1.48 9.51 -0.70
CA LYS A 169 -2.37 9.00 -1.76
C LYS A 169 -1.81 7.72 -2.35
N THR A 170 -1.93 6.61 -1.62
CA THR A 170 -1.29 5.33 -1.99
C THR A 170 -1.89 4.67 -3.24
N GLY A 171 -3.02 5.16 -3.72
CA GLY A 171 -3.62 4.77 -5.00
C GLY A 171 -3.01 5.47 -6.23
N ASP A 172 -2.25 6.55 -6.05
CA ASP A 172 -1.62 7.33 -7.13
C ASP A 172 -0.09 7.15 -7.10
N LEU A 173 0.39 5.98 -7.54
CA LEU A 173 1.81 5.68 -7.58
C LEU A 173 2.50 6.44 -8.70
N VAL A 174 3.45 7.29 -8.37
CA VAL A 174 4.31 8.00 -9.32
C VAL A 174 5.66 7.29 -9.43
N ILE A 175 6.05 7.02 -10.67
CA ILE A 175 7.32 6.34 -10.99
C ILE A 175 8.49 7.20 -10.51
N GLY A 176 9.48 6.55 -9.88
CA GLY A 176 10.68 7.20 -9.39
C GLY A 176 11.56 7.78 -10.50
N PRO A 177 12.47 8.72 -10.18
CA PRO A 177 13.27 9.44 -11.14
C PRO A 177 14.27 8.53 -11.87
N PRO A 178 14.70 8.90 -13.09
CA PRO A 178 15.68 8.15 -13.86
C PRO A 178 17.05 8.08 -13.17
N ILE A 179 17.91 7.17 -13.64
CA ILE A 179 19.29 7.08 -13.20
C ILE A 179 20.02 8.40 -13.47
N GLY A 180 20.85 8.82 -12.53
CA GLY A 180 21.65 10.05 -12.64
C GLY A 180 20.93 11.28 -12.09
N THR A 181 19.68 11.17 -11.67
CA THR A 181 19.02 12.25 -10.94
C THR A 181 19.72 12.50 -9.61
N ASP A 182 20.04 13.75 -9.35
CA ASP A 182 20.63 14.25 -8.11
C ASP A 182 20.11 15.66 -7.84
N THR A 183 18.95 15.75 -7.18
CA THR A 183 18.33 17.05 -6.91
C THR A 183 18.84 17.69 -5.63
N THR A 184 19.34 16.89 -4.67
CA THR A 184 19.77 17.38 -3.36
C THR A 184 21.28 17.36 -3.15
N GLY A 185 22.05 16.72 -4.05
CA GLY A 185 23.49 16.57 -3.86
C GLY A 185 23.90 15.72 -2.64
N GLN A 186 22.95 15.02 -1.98
CA GLN A 186 23.24 14.26 -0.77
C GLN A 186 24.14 13.06 -1.04
N GLY A 187 25.38 13.12 -0.54
CA GLY A 187 26.30 12.00 -0.46
C GLY A 187 26.00 11.05 0.70
N ALA A 188 26.64 9.88 0.72
CA ALA A 188 26.58 9.00 1.88
C ALA A 188 27.39 9.60 3.04
N GLU A 189 26.82 9.62 4.24
CA GLU A 189 27.46 10.20 5.42
C GLU A 189 28.45 9.24 6.09
N GLY A 190 28.31 7.93 5.80
CA GLY A 190 29.17 6.92 6.38
C GLY A 190 29.18 5.60 5.61
N ALA A 191 29.63 4.53 6.26
CA ALA A 191 29.73 3.22 5.65
C ALA A 191 28.34 2.65 5.28
N PRO A 192 28.23 1.93 4.14
CA PRO A 192 26.97 1.28 3.79
C PRO A 192 26.64 0.14 4.76
N CYS A 193 25.34 -0.14 4.92
CA CYS A 193 24.82 -1.28 5.68
C CYS A 193 24.82 -2.58 4.86
N VAL A 194 24.84 -2.50 3.51
CA VAL A 194 24.84 -3.63 2.58
C VAL A 194 25.79 -3.43 1.42
#